data_b1dff3d5ac206ce07cb39ac03c610650
#
_entry.id   b1dff3d5ac206ce07cb39ac03c610650
#
_cell.length_a   1.000
_cell.length_b   1.000
_cell.length_c   1.000
_cell.angle_alpha   90.00
_cell.angle_beta   90.00
_cell.angle_gamma   90.00
#
_symmetry.space_group_name_H-M   'P 1'
#
loop_
_entity.id
_entity.type
_entity.pdbx_description
1 polymer ?
#
loop_
_entity_poly.entity_id
_entity_poly.type
_entity_poly.pdbx_seq_one_letter_code
_entity_poly.pdbx_strand_id
1 'polypeptide(L)'
;MMRHASLVEPNTTSTTRPSRRTGHDAGGTALLEPEADEPILDELVVAADAEEEEDAPDNLDESPIRGGGTDLVRQYLREIGRVALLTAADEVELARRVEAGVFAAAKLTSGQPLNPSLRRELAVIAEDGLAAKRRLIESNLRLVVSIAKRYIGRGLPFLDLVQEGNMGLIRAVEKFDYTKGYKFSTYATWW
;
A
#
# COMPACT_ATOMS: atom_id res chain seq x y z
N MET A 1 35.65 44.37 41.63
CA MET A 1 35.13 44.08 42.96
C MET A 1 34.27 42.84 42.82
N MET A 2 34.82 41.65 43.11
CA MET A 2 34.69 40.93 44.39
C MET A 2 33.19 40.66 44.69
N ARG A 3 32.64 39.49 44.96
CA ARG A 3 33.15 38.20 45.50
C ARG A 3 32.01 37.18 45.40
N HIS A 4 32.37 35.94 45.18
CA HIS A 4 32.23 34.74 45.99
C HIS A 4 30.85 34.13 46.07
N ALA A 5 30.72 32.91 45.56
CA ALA A 5 30.99 31.58 46.16
C ALA A 5 29.90 31.19 47.16
N SER A 6 29.29 30.04 47.03
CA SER A 6 29.65 28.68 47.47
C SER A 6 28.45 27.76 47.23
N LEU A 7 28.64 26.66 46.61
CA LEU A 7 28.67 25.26 47.12
C LEU A 7 27.77 24.97 48.33
N VAL A 8 26.89 23.96 48.18
CA VAL A 8 26.81 22.79 49.06
C VAL A 8 25.80 21.79 48.49
N GLU A 9 26.25 20.60 48.07
CA GLU A 9 25.58 19.32 48.19
C GLU A 9 25.87 18.77 49.60
N PRO A 10 25.34 17.65 50.10
CA PRO A 10 24.59 16.53 49.50
C PRO A 10 23.53 15.89 50.43
N ASN A 11 22.96 14.81 49.94
CA ASN A 11 22.75 13.53 50.68
C ASN A 11 21.33 13.09 51.06
N THR A 12 21.03 11.96 50.48
CA THR A 12 20.65 10.62 50.99
C THR A 12 19.19 10.31 51.30
N THR A 13 18.81 9.24 50.60
CA THR A 13 18.06 8.04 51.05
C THR A 13 16.64 8.18 51.59
N SER A 14 15.71 7.49 50.97
CA SER A 14 15.12 6.28 51.57
C SER A 14 13.87 5.81 50.82
N THR A 15 13.93 4.64 50.27
CA THR A 15 12.99 3.50 50.28
C THR A 15 11.57 3.79 50.82
N THR A 16 10.54 3.53 50.03
CA THR A 16 9.41 2.67 50.40
C THR A 16 8.45 2.44 49.23
N ARG A 17 8.29 1.21 48.79
CA ARG A 17 7.13 0.61 48.14
C ARG A 17 6.22 0.08 49.26
N PRO A 18 4.92 -0.26 49.11
CA PRO A 18 4.09 -0.47 47.91
C PRO A 18 2.67 0.12 48.04
N SER A 19 1.88 0.16 46.96
CA SER A 19 0.51 -0.35 47.02
C SER A 19 -0.19 -0.37 45.66
N ARG A 20 -0.73 -1.54 45.36
CA ARG A 20 -1.73 -1.88 44.32
C ARG A 20 -2.93 -0.94 44.38
N ARG A 21 -3.40 -0.46 43.24
CA ARG A 21 -4.85 -0.35 42.93
C ARG A 21 -5.10 -0.42 41.44
N THR A 22 -5.83 -1.41 41.10
CA THR A 22 -6.75 -1.71 40.02
C THR A 22 -7.56 -0.50 39.51
N GLY A 23 -7.76 -0.42 38.19
CA GLY A 23 -8.78 0.44 37.56
C GLY A 23 -8.52 0.61 36.08
N HIS A 24 -8.98 -0.30 35.30
CA HIS A 24 -10.06 -0.22 34.31
C HIS A 24 -9.75 0.65 33.07
N ASP A 25 -9.40 -0.03 31.97
CA ASP A 25 -10.10 -0.04 30.70
C ASP A 25 -10.34 1.29 29.95
N ALA A 26 -9.62 1.46 28.86
CA ALA A 26 -10.09 2.14 27.67
C ALA A 26 -9.42 1.46 26.48
N GLY A 27 -10.22 0.67 25.75
CA GLY A 27 -9.83 -0.06 24.56
C GLY A 27 -9.41 0.89 23.43
N GLY A 28 -8.13 0.95 23.20
CA GLY A 28 -7.55 1.42 21.95
C GLY A 28 -7.29 0.20 21.09
N THR A 29 -8.10 0.01 20.05
CA THR A 29 -7.82 -0.98 19.01
C THR A 29 -6.56 -0.53 18.28
N ALA A 30 -5.41 -0.90 18.79
CA ALA A 30 -4.16 -0.82 18.05
C ALA A 30 -4.30 -1.81 16.88
N LEU A 31 -4.38 -1.28 15.67
CA LEU A 31 -4.13 -2.05 14.46
C LEU A 31 -2.71 -2.59 14.61
N LEU A 32 -2.60 -3.89 14.93
CA LEU A 32 -1.35 -4.63 14.87
C LEU A 32 -0.89 -4.58 13.42
N GLU A 33 0.10 -3.76 13.14
CA GLU A 33 0.90 -3.93 11.93
C GLU A 33 1.60 -5.29 12.09
N PRO A 34 1.48 -6.22 11.12
CA PRO A 34 2.18 -7.48 11.23
C PRO A 34 3.69 -7.21 11.18
N GLU A 35 4.38 -7.52 12.26
CA GLU A 35 5.84 -7.62 12.25
C GLU A 35 6.21 -8.69 11.22
N ALA A 36 6.91 -8.28 10.18
CA ALA A 36 7.32 -9.14 9.08
C ALA A 36 8.38 -10.11 9.59
N ASP A 37 8.01 -11.38 9.75
CA ASP A 37 8.96 -12.48 9.84
C ASP A 37 9.63 -12.64 8.48
N GLU A 38 10.87 -12.20 8.37
CA GLU A 38 11.66 -12.07 7.12
C GLU A 38 11.91 -13.38 6.31
N PRO A 39 11.88 -14.60 6.86
CA PRO A 39 12.22 -15.79 6.05
C PRO A 39 11.14 -16.20 5.03
N ILE A 40 9.92 -15.69 5.13
CA ILE A 40 8.83 -16.03 4.19
C ILE A 40 8.89 -15.16 2.92
N LEU A 41 9.56 -14.01 2.99
CA LEU A 41 9.68 -13.08 1.87
C LEU A 41 10.47 -13.66 0.70
N ASP A 42 11.58 -14.34 0.97
CA ASP A 42 12.47 -14.88 -0.08
C ASP A 42 11.82 -16.03 -0.87
N GLU A 43 11.02 -16.88 -0.22
CA GLU A 43 10.36 -18.00 -0.88
C GLU A 43 9.16 -17.54 -1.74
N LEU A 44 8.46 -16.47 -1.33
CA LEU A 44 7.35 -15.89 -2.08
C LEU A 44 7.83 -15.00 -3.24
N VAL A 45 8.97 -14.35 -3.10
CA VAL A 45 9.63 -13.55 -4.15
C VAL A 45 10.00 -14.44 -5.33
N VAL A 46 10.58 -15.61 -5.06
CA VAL A 46 10.96 -16.59 -6.11
C VAL A 46 9.73 -17.13 -6.84
N ALA A 47 8.61 -17.33 -6.14
CA ALA A 47 7.37 -17.78 -6.75
C ALA A 47 6.68 -16.70 -7.60
N ALA A 48 6.78 -15.43 -7.22
CA ALA A 48 6.20 -14.32 -7.98
C ALA A 48 7.00 -13.98 -9.24
N ASP A 49 8.32 -14.09 -9.19
CA ASP A 49 9.20 -13.87 -10.35
C ASP A 49 9.13 -15.04 -11.38
N ALA A 50 8.77 -16.25 -10.94
CA ALA A 50 8.64 -17.41 -11.83
C ALA A 50 7.31 -17.42 -12.64
N GLU A 51 6.30 -16.64 -12.21
CA GLU A 51 5.00 -16.59 -12.91
C GLU A 51 4.92 -15.49 -14.00
N GLU A 52 5.97 -14.67 -14.20
CA GLU A 52 5.96 -13.61 -15.22
C GLU A 52 6.24 -14.09 -16.66
N GLU A 53 6.65 -15.33 -16.90
CA GLU A 53 7.00 -15.83 -18.24
C GLU A 53 5.99 -16.82 -18.86
N GLU A 54 4.90 -17.18 -18.19
CA GLU A 54 3.90 -18.02 -18.84
C GLU A 54 2.73 -17.19 -19.36
N ASP A 55 2.61 -17.20 -20.71
CA ASP A 55 1.48 -16.79 -21.51
C ASP A 55 0.15 -16.93 -20.78
N ALA A 56 -0.64 -15.85 -20.80
CA ALA A 56 -2.02 -15.92 -20.35
C ALA A 56 -2.71 -17.08 -21.08
N PRO A 57 -3.14 -18.16 -20.38
CA PRO A 57 -3.76 -19.26 -21.05
C PRO A 57 -5.07 -18.78 -21.70
N ASP A 58 -5.13 -18.93 -23.00
CA ASP A 58 -6.30 -18.64 -23.87
C ASP A 58 -7.50 -19.59 -23.56
N ASN A 59 -7.41 -20.38 -22.50
CA ASN A 59 -8.39 -21.37 -22.08
C ASN A 59 -9.19 -20.93 -20.84
N LEU A 60 -9.90 -19.79 -20.92
CA LEU A 60 -10.95 -19.46 -19.96
C LEU A 60 -12.32 -20.09 -20.27
N ASP A 61 -12.37 -21.07 -21.21
CA ASP A 61 -13.65 -21.57 -21.75
C ASP A 61 -14.29 -22.73 -20.95
N GLU A 62 -13.64 -23.28 -19.91
CA GLU A 62 -14.20 -24.40 -19.14
C GLU A 62 -14.21 -24.21 -17.62
N SER A 63 -14.50 -23.02 -17.12
CA SER A 63 -14.73 -22.83 -15.68
C SER A 63 -16.22 -22.83 -15.33
N PRO A 64 -16.63 -23.36 -14.15
CA PRO A 64 -18.03 -23.53 -13.75
C PRO A 64 -18.74 -22.20 -13.40
N ILE A 65 -18.43 -21.11 -14.08
CA ILE A 65 -19.13 -19.83 -13.96
C ILE A 65 -20.41 -19.90 -14.79
N ARG A 66 -21.35 -20.76 -14.39
CA ARG A 66 -22.68 -20.80 -14.96
C ARG A 66 -23.57 -19.77 -14.29
N GLY A 67 -23.83 -18.67 -14.98
CA GLY A 67 -24.78 -17.63 -14.57
C GLY A 67 -24.50 -16.32 -15.28
N GLY A 68 -25.48 -15.43 -15.38
CA GLY A 68 -25.42 -14.16 -16.14
C GLY A 68 -24.27 -13.18 -15.81
N GLY A 69 -23.30 -13.56 -14.98
CA GLY A 69 -22.08 -12.84 -14.71
C GLY A 69 -20.91 -13.14 -15.65
N THR A 70 -21.04 -14.19 -16.50
CA THR A 70 -19.96 -14.63 -17.40
C THR A 70 -19.55 -13.56 -18.42
N ASP A 71 -20.51 -12.80 -18.91
CA ASP A 71 -20.27 -11.75 -19.91
C ASP A 71 -19.56 -10.55 -19.29
N LEU A 72 -19.93 -10.17 -18.07
CA LEU A 72 -19.28 -9.09 -17.32
C LEU A 72 -17.83 -9.44 -16.98
N VAL A 73 -17.56 -10.69 -16.59
CA VAL A 73 -16.20 -11.18 -16.34
C VAL A 73 -15.36 -11.10 -17.60
N ARG A 74 -15.87 -11.61 -18.74
CA ARG A 74 -15.16 -11.54 -20.03
C ARG A 74 -14.90 -10.10 -20.47
N GLN A 75 -15.87 -9.21 -20.29
CA GLN A 75 -15.69 -7.79 -20.59
C GLN A 75 -14.59 -7.18 -19.73
N TYR A 76 -14.63 -7.40 -18.41
CA TYR A 76 -13.61 -6.92 -17.48
C TYR A 76 -12.21 -7.41 -17.85
N LEU A 77 -12.04 -8.71 -18.09
CA LEU A 77 -10.75 -9.31 -18.48
C LEU A 77 -10.22 -8.72 -19.80
N ARG A 78 -11.11 -8.46 -20.76
CA ARG A 78 -10.74 -7.81 -22.03
C ARG A 78 -10.26 -6.39 -21.82
N GLU A 79 -10.89 -5.64 -20.93
CA GLU A 79 -10.53 -4.25 -20.66
C GLU A 79 -9.17 -4.14 -19.94
N ILE A 80 -8.93 -4.93 -18.90
CA ILE A 80 -7.65 -4.91 -18.19
C ILE A 80 -6.49 -5.43 -19.07
N GLY A 81 -6.79 -6.34 -20.01
CA GLY A 81 -5.81 -6.87 -20.95
C GLY A 81 -5.27 -5.84 -21.95
N ARG A 82 -5.98 -4.72 -22.15
CA ARG A 82 -5.54 -3.63 -23.04
C ARG A 82 -4.49 -2.72 -22.42
N VAL A 83 -4.37 -2.75 -21.10
CA VAL A 83 -3.43 -1.90 -20.39
C VAL A 83 -2.04 -2.54 -20.46
N ALA A 84 -1.06 -1.78 -20.96
CA ALA A 84 0.31 -2.26 -21.06
C ALA A 84 0.91 -2.51 -19.66
N LEU A 85 1.69 -3.58 -19.54
CA LEU A 85 2.45 -3.88 -18.34
C LEU A 85 3.53 -2.83 -18.11
N LEU A 86 3.92 -2.66 -16.85
CA LEU A 86 4.97 -1.73 -16.45
C LEU A 86 6.30 -2.46 -16.31
N THR A 87 7.38 -1.78 -16.65
CA THR A 87 8.72 -2.21 -16.26
C THR A 87 9.00 -1.78 -14.82
N ALA A 88 10.01 -2.39 -14.18
CA ALA A 88 10.43 -1.97 -12.83
C ALA A 88 10.83 -0.47 -12.78
N ALA A 89 11.37 0.07 -13.85
CA ALA A 89 11.68 1.50 -13.96
C ALA A 89 10.41 2.36 -13.99
N ASP A 90 9.37 1.91 -14.71
CA ASP A 90 8.08 2.61 -14.77
C ASP A 90 7.37 2.59 -13.40
N GLU A 91 7.45 1.47 -12.67
CA GLU A 91 6.89 1.36 -11.32
C GLU A 91 7.50 2.39 -10.36
N VAL A 92 8.82 2.50 -10.37
CA VAL A 92 9.56 3.48 -9.56
C VAL A 92 9.21 4.92 -9.96
N GLU A 93 9.14 5.20 -11.26
CA GLU A 93 8.81 6.55 -11.75
C GLU A 93 7.37 6.93 -11.36
N LEU A 94 6.41 6.04 -11.55
CA LEU A 94 5.02 6.28 -11.15
C LEU A 94 4.89 6.44 -9.64
N ALA A 95 5.55 5.60 -8.84
CA ALA A 95 5.53 5.71 -7.39
C ALA A 95 6.10 7.05 -6.90
N ARG A 96 7.19 7.52 -7.50
CA ARG A 96 7.77 8.84 -7.21
C ARG A 96 6.80 9.98 -7.51
N ARG A 97 6.08 9.91 -8.62
CA ARG A 97 5.06 10.90 -9.00
C ARG A 97 3.86 10.87 -8.05
N VAL A 98 3.44 9.67 -7.62
CA VAL A 98 2.39 9.53 -6.61
C VAL A 98 2.80 10.21 -5.30
N GLU A 99 4.00 9.94 -4.81
CA GLU A 99 4.53 10.56 -3.59
C GLU A 99 4.58 12.09 -3.70
N ALA A 100 5.14 12.62 -4.79
CA ALA A 100 5.20 14.05 -5.04
C ALA A 100 3.80 14.69 -5.06
N GLY A 101 2.81 14.02 -5.68
CA GLY A 101 1.42 14.45 -5.73
C GLY A 101 0.77 14.51 -4.34
N VAL A 102 1.02 13.51 -3.50
CA VAL A 102 0.53 13.49 -2.10
C VAL A 102 1.11 14.66 -1.31
N PHE A 103 2.42 14.91 -1.42
CA PHE A 103 3.05 16.06 -0.76
C PHE A 103 2.50 17.39 -1.27
N ALA A 104 2.32 17.55 -2.57
CA ALA A 104 1.74 18.76 -3.16
C ALA A 104 0.32 19.00 -2.67
N ALA A 105 -0.54 17.98 -2.66
CA ALA A 105 -1.90 18.06 -2.15
C ALA A 105 -1.94 18.43 -0.66
N ALA A 106 -1.10 17.79 0.17
CA ALA A 106 -0.98 18.12 1.58
C ALA A 106 -0.58 19.57 1.81
N LYS A 107 0.36 20.09 1.01
CA LYS A 107 0.80 21.47 1.10
C LYS A 107 -0.27 22.47 0.68
N LEU A 108 -1.08 22.14 -0.33
CA LEU A 108 -2.21 22.95 -0.77
C LEU A 108 -3.32 23.07 0.29
N THR A 109 -3.49 22.01 1.09
CA THR A 109 -4.54 21.94 2.13
C THR A 109 -4.06 22.40 3.51
N SER A 110 -2.77 22.62 3.70
CA SER A 110 -2.15 22.96 5.01
C SER A 110 -2.58 24.31 5.61
N GLY A 111 -3.34 25.13 4.87
CA GLY A 111 -3.75 26.48 5.30
C GLY A 111 -2.64 27.53 5.31
N GLN A 112 -1.41 27.18 4.94
CA GLN A 112 -0.32 28.15 4.84
C GLN A 112 -0.52 29.11 3.67
N PRO A 113 -0.16 30.40 3.81
CA PRO A 113 -0.23 31.35 2.73
C PRO A 113 0.78 30.97 1.65
N LEU A 114 0.27 30.62 0.46
CA LEU A 114 1.08 30.26 -0.70
C LEU A 114 1.03 31.38 -1.74
N ASN A 115 2.18 31.65 -2.36
CA ASN A 115 2.24 32.49 -3.54
C ASN A 115 1.32 31.92 -4.63
N PRO A 116 0.55 32.73 -5.39
CA PRO A 116 -0.33 32.25 -6.46
C PRO A 116 0.37 31.43 -7.55
N SER A 117 1.63 31.70 -7.86
CA SER A 117 2.43 30.87 -8.79
C SER A 117 2.67 29.49 -8.20
N LEU A 118 3.21 29.41 -6.99
CA LEU A 118 3.49 28.15 -6.30
C LEU A 118 2.22 27.29 -6.10
N ARG A 119 1.09 27.95 -5.80
CA ARG A 119 -0.20 27.25 -5.69
C ARG A 119 -0.58 26.55 -7.01
N ARG A 120 -0.39 27.21 -8.14
CA ARG A 120 -0.66 26.62 -9.46
C ARG A 120 0.28 25.46 -9.78
N GLU A 121 1.56 25.62 -9.51
CA GLU A 121 2.57 24.57 -9.70
C GLU A 121 2.28 23.34 -8.86
N LEU A 122 1.95 23.52 -7.58
CA LEU A 122 1.57 22.41 -6.68
C LEU A 122 0.27 21.74 -7.15
N ALA A 123 -0.69 22.48 -7.70
CA ALA A 123 -1.92 21.87 -8.23
C ALA A 123 -1.63 20.95 -9.42
N VAL A 124 -0.73 21.35 -10.33
CA VAL A 124 -0.29 20.52 -11.46
C VAL A 124 0.39 19.24 -10.97
N ILE A 125 1.29 19.35 -9.97
CA ILE A 125 1.98 18.18 -9.40
C ILE A 125 0.98 17.25 -8.70
N ALA A 126 -0.01 17.78 -7.99
CA ALA A 126 -1.04 16.98 -7.33
C ALA A 126 -1.91 16.22 -8.36
N GLU A 127 -2.28 16.86 -9.46
CA GLU A 127 -3.03 16.23 -10.56
C GLU A 127 -2.22 15.14 -11.25
N ASP A 128 -0.94 15.41 -11.53
CA ASP A 128 -0.01 14.44 -12.11
C ASP A 128 0.15 13.21 -11.21
N GLY A 129 0.28 13.40 -9.91
CA GLY A 129 0.34 12.29 -8.95
C GLY A 129 -0.92 11.43 -8.93
N LEU A 130 -2.11 12.04 -9.06
CA LEU A 130 -3.37 11.29 -9.20
C LEU A 130 -3.42 10.50 -10.51
N ALA A 131 -2.91 11.04 -11.61
CA ALA A 131 -2.82 10.33 -12.88
C ALA A 131 -1.83 9.16 -12.78
N ALA A 132 -0.69 9.36 -12.15
CA ALA A 132 0.30 8.30 -11.89
C ALA A 132 -0.27 7.18 -11.03
N LYS A 133 -1.01 7.52 -9.95
CA LYS A 133 -1.69 6.55 -9.10
C LYS A 133 -2.68 5.68 -9.89
N ARG A 134 -3.52 6.29 -10.71
CA ARG A 134 -4.46 5.57 -11.59
C ARG A 134 -3.70 4.63 -12.52
N ARG A 135 -2.65 5.10 -13.18
CA ARG A 135 -1.84 4.30 -14.09
C ARG A 135 -1.21 3.09 -13.41
N LEU A 136 -0.65 3.27 -12.21
CA LEU A 136 -0.03 2.19 -11.44
C LEU A 136 -1.07 1.13 -11.03
N ILE A 137 -2.29 1.54 -10.63
CA ILE A 137 -3.39 0.63 -10.32
C ILE A 137 -3.83 -0.13 -11.57
N GLU A 138 -4.15 0.57 -12.67
CA GLU A 138 -4.69 -0.02 -13.89
C GLU A 138 -3.75 -1.07 -14.50
N SER A 139 -2.44 -0.80 -14.49
CA SER A 139 -1.44 -1.72 -15.02
C SER A 139 -1.27 -2.99 -14.19
N ASN A 140 -1.71 -2.97 -12.92
CA ASN A 140 -1.60 -4.10 -12.00
C ASN A 140 -2.93 -4.83 -11.72
N LEU A 141 -4.01 -4.51 -12.42
CA LEU A 141 -5.29 -5.22 -12.27
C LEU A 141 -5.19 -6.70 -12.65
N ARG A 142 -4.30 -7.05 -13.58
CA ARG A 142 -4.03 -8.44 -13.96
C ARG A 142 -3.44 -9.26 -12.82
N LEU A 143 -2.60 -8.64 -11.97
CA LEU A 143 -2.08 -9.27 -10.75
C LEU A 143 -3.23 -9.64 -9.80
N VAL A 144 -4.20 -8.77 -9.61
CA VAL A 144 -5.38 -9.04 -8.78
C VAL A 144 -6.15 -10.25 -9.30
N VAL A 145 -6.33 -10.35 -10.62
CA VAL A 145 -7.02 -11.49 -11.24
C VAL A 145 -6.25 -12.79 -11.00
N SER A 146 -4.93 -12.81 -11.15
CA SER A 146 -4.11 -14.00 -10.93
C SER A 146 -4.22 -14.50 -9.48
N ILE A 147 -4.24 -13.57 -8.52
CA ILE A 147 -4.44 -13.89 -7.11
C ILE A 147 -5.87 -14.39 -6.85
N ALA A 148 -6.90 -13.68 -7.34
CA ALA A 148 -8.31 -14.01 -7.13
C ALA A 148 -8.65 -15.42 -7.66
N LYS A 149 -8.03 -15.87 -8.76
CA LYS A 149 -8.21 -17.23 -9.30
C LYS A 149 -7.92 -18.31 -8.27
N ARG A 150 -6.96 -18.12 -7.38
CA ARG A 150 -6.59 -19.10 -6.32
C ARG A 150 -7.65 -19.25 -5.22
N TYR A 151 -8.61 -18.32 -5.17
CA TYR A 151 -9.68 -18.31 -4.16
C TYR A 151 -11.05 -18.72 -4.71
N ILE A 152 -11.15 -19.08 -6.00
CA ILE A 152 -12.40 -19.55 -6.61
C ILE A 152 -12.89 -20.81 -5.87
N GLY A 153 -14.21 -20.90 -5.68
CA GLY A 153 -14.84 -22.06 -5.01
C GLY A 153 -14.84 -22.00 -3.48
N ARG A 154 -14.38 -20.91 -2.87
CA ARG A 154 -14.37 -20.73 -1.42
C ARG A 154 -15.57 -19.95 -0.86
N GLY A 155 -16.64 -19.82 -1.65
CA GLY A 155 -17.93 -19.24 -1.19
C GLY A 155 -18.22 -17.83 -1.71
N LEU A 156 -17.25 -17.13 -2.32
CA LEU A 156 -17.48 -15.82 -2.93
C LEU A 156 -17.49 -15.92 -4.46
N PRO A 157 -18.34 -15.14 -5.15
CA PRO A 157 -18.29 -14.97 -6.60
C PRO A 157 -16.96 -14.38 -7.05
N PHE A 158 -16.52 -14.76 -8.27
CA PHE A 158 -15.23 -14.31 -8.78
C PHE A 158 -15.08 -12.79 -8.84
N LEU A 159 -16.11 -12.06 -9.28
CA LEU A 159 -16.05 -10.59 -9.32
C LEU A 159 -15.92 -9.95 -7.93
N ASP A 160 -16.52 -10.55 -6.90
CA ASP A 160 -16.39 -10.06 -5.53
C ASP A 160 -14.96 -10.27 -5.02
N LEU A 161 -14.36 -11.43 -5.32
CA LEU A 161 -12.94 -11.68 -5.02
C LEU A 161 -12.03 -10.65 -5.71
N VAL A 162 -12.30 -10.33 -6.97
CA VAL A 162 -11.56 -9.30 -7.72
C VAL A 162 -11.73 -7.93 -7.07
N GLN A 163 -12.94 -7.57 -6.63
CA GLN A 163 -13.18 -6.27 -5.98
C GLN A 163 -12.44 -6.15 -4.63
N GLU A 164 -12.44 -7.20 -3.83
CA GLU A 164 -11.65 -7.23 -2.60
C GLU A 164 -10.15 -7.08 -2.90
N GLY A 165 -9.65 -7.81 -3.90
CA GLY A 165 -8.27 -7.68 -4.36
C GLY A 165 -7.94 -6.28 -4.89
N ASN A 166 -8.86 -5.62 -5.61
CA ASN A 166 -8.69 -4.24 -6.05
C ASN A 166 -8.61 -3.26 -4.88
N MET A 167 -9.37 -3.49 -3.81
CA MET A 167 -9.28 -2.71 -2.58
C MET A 167 -7.89 -2.85 -1.94
N GLY A 168 -7.36 -4.08 -1.88
CA GLY A 168 -5.99 -4.36 -1.45
C GLY A 168 -4.96 -3.66 -2.34
N LEU A 169 -5.10 -3.76 -3.66
CA LEU A 169 -4.19 -3.11 -4.63
C LEU A 169 -4.13 -1.59 -4.43
N ILE A 170 -5.27 -0.93 -4.22
CA ILE A 170 -5.32 0.51 -3.96
C ILE A 170 -4.51 0.87 -2.72
N ARG A 171 -4.67 0.10 -1.63
CA ARG A 171 -3.91 0.29 -0.39
C ARG A 171 -2.41 0.03 -0.60
N ALA A 172 -2.08 -0.99 -1.38
CA ALA A 172 -0.69 -1.28 -1.72
C ALA A 172 -0.03 -0.10 -2.45
N VAL A 173 -0.71 0.50 -3.44
CA VAL A 173 -0.20 1.69 -4.15
C VAL A 173 0.00 2.88 -3.21
N GLU A 174 -0.87 3.07 -2.22
CA GLU A 174 -0.75 4.16 -1.25
C GLU A 174 0.41 3.99 -0.25
N LYS A 175 0.85 2.75 -0.05
CA LYS A 175 1.88 2.40 0.94
C LYS A 175 3.19 1.93 0.31
N PHE A 176 3.26 1.86 -1.01
CA PHE A 176 4.43 1.35 -1.71
C PHE A 176 5.65 2.25 -1.53
N ASP A 177 6.71 1.67 -0.99
CA ASP A 177 8.01 2.31 -0.81
C ASP A 177 9.01 1.79 -1.86
N TYR A 178 9.12 2.53 -2.96
CA TYR A 178 10.03 2.19 -4.07
C TYR A 178 11.51 2.25 -3.69
N THR A 179 11.88 2.90 -2.57
CA THR A 179 13.28 3.02 -2.14
C THR A 179 13.83 1.70 -1.62
N LYS A 180 12.97 0.75 -1.26
CA LYS A 180 13.35 -0.59 -0.80
C LYS A 180 13.83 -1.52 -1.92
N GLY A 181 13.65 -1.15 -3.19
CA GLY A 181 14.15 -1.90 -4.33
C GLY A 181 13.37 -3.16 -4.72
N TYR A 182 12.24 -3.45 -4.04
CA TYR A 182 11.38 -4.56 -4.41
C TYR A 182 10.46 -4.20 -5.57
N LYS A 183 10.08 -5.20 -6.39
CA LYS A 183 9.02 -5.03 -7.38
C LYS A 183 7.69 -4.73 -6.69
N PHE A 184 6.86 -3.94 -7.35
CA PHE A 184 5.53 -3.61 -6.82
C PHE A 184 4.67 -4.86 -6.61
N SER A 185 4.72 -5.84 -7.52
CA SER A 185 3.96 -7.10 -7.43
C SER A 185 4.25 -7.86 -6.13
N THR A 186 5.53 -7.95 -5.74
CA THR A 186 5.95 -8.58 -4.48
C THR A 186 5.28 -7.94 -3.27
N TYR A 187 5.28 -6.62 -3.20
CA TYR A 187 4.67 -5.88 -2.10
C TYR A 187 3.14 -5.95 -2.12
N ALA A 188 2.53 -5.79 -3.29
CA ALA A 188 1.07 -5.76 -3.45
C ALA A 188 0.41 -7.10 -3.10
N THR A 189 1.09 -8.24 -3.29
CA THR A 189 0.55 -9.57 -2.97
C THR A 189 0.19 -9.72 -1.49
N TRP A 190 0.81 -8.98 -0.59
CA TRP A 190 0.53 -9.02 0.84
C TRP A 190 -0.79 -8.33 1.23
N TRP A 191 -1.24 -7.38 0.47
CA TRP A 191 -2.48 -6.62 0.71
C TRP A 191 -3.72 -7.33 0.19
#